data_488f7a89c52522b1da663617dfce2d00
#
_entry.id   488f7a89c52522b1da663617dfce2d00
#
_cell.length_a   1.000
_cell.length_b   1.000
_cell.length_c   1.000
_cell.angle_alpha   90.00
_cell.angle_beta   90.00
_cell.angle_gamma   90.00
#
_symmetry.space_group_name_H-M   'P 1'
#
loop_
_entity.id
_entity.type
_entity.pdbx_description
1 polymer ?
#
loop_
_entity_poly.entity_id
_entity_poly.type
_entity_poly.pdbx_seq_one_letter_code
_entity_poly.pdbx_strand_id
1 'polypeptide(L)'
;MAIPGTTIYLEPEFFGEREKLLVKHATLSAYTFRYESGVCALRLENEAGQLVTLPFQGQQIWSAEFGARNLTMKSMFDEPRATREYLETYGGFLLHCGATAMGVPTEQDTHPVHGELPNAPYQKAFVVVGHTDRGPDIGLGGHYQHTVAFSYNYIARPLVQLFAGA
;
A
#
# COMPACT_ATOMS: atom_id res chain seq x y z
N MET A 1 10.72 1.31 25.91
CA MET A 1 10.69 2.71 25.43
C MET A 1 10.93 2.65 23.93
N ALA A 2 9.92 2.92 23.10
CA ALA A 2 10.08 2.89 21.64
C ALA A 2 11.08 3.98 21.23
N ILE A 3 12.09 3.63 20.42
CA ILE A 3 12.99 4.60 19.83
C ILE A 3 12.17 5.36 18.76
N PRO A 4 12.20 6.71 18.75
CA PRO A 4 11.49 7.45 17.71
C PRO A 4 11.94 6.99 16.32
N GLY A 5 11.01 6.51 15.52
CA GLY A 5 11.29 6.05 14.17
C GLY A 5 11.60 7.22 13.22
N THR A 6 12.30 6.93 12.14
CA THR A 6 12.50 7.87 11.04
C THR A 6 11.35 7.75 10.05
N THR A 7 10.81 8.89 9.61
CA THR A 7 9.79 8.95 8.56
C THR A 7 10.42 9.52 7.28
N ILE A 8 10.28 8.78 6.18
CA ILE A 8 10.74 9.19 4.85
C ILE A 8 9.49 9.41 4.00
N TYR A 9 9.15 10.66 3.72
CA TYR A 9 8.03 10.98 2.83
C TYR A 9 8.37 10.58 1.40
N LEU A 10 7.38 9.97 0.74
CA LEU A 10 7.51 9.49 -0.63
C LEU A 10 6.94 10.53 -1.59
N GLU A 11 7.70 10.76 -2.67
CA GLU A 11 7.26 11.59 -3.79
C GLU A 11 7.24 10.74 -5.06
N PRO A 12 6.30 10.94 -6.01
CA PRO A 12 6.23 10.14 -7.24
C PRO A 12 7.53 10.11 -8.04
N GLU A 13 8.38 11.14 -7.91
CA GLU A 13 9.67 11.28 -8.56
C GLU A 13 10.72 10.29 -8.04
N PHE A 14 10.51 9.70 -6.87
CA PHE A 14 11.41 8.65 -6.33
C PHE A 14 11.25 7.31 -7.07
N PHE A 15 10.18 7.18 -7.86
CA PHE A 15 9.81 5.93 -8.51
C PHE A 15 10.16 5.97 -10.00
N GLY A 16 11.14 5.18 -10.41
CA GLY A 16 11.54 5.00 -11.81
C GLY A 16 11.27 3.58 -12.29
N GLU A 17 11.47 3.32 -13.58
CA GLU A 17 11.32 1.98 -14.18
C GLU A 17 12.24 0.93 -13.53
N ARG A 18 13.42 1.37 -13.11
CA ARG A 18 14.39 0.49 -12.42
C ARG A 18 14.21 0.60 -10.92
N GLU A 19 14.15 -0.55 -10.27
CA GLU A 19 14.11 -0.64 -8.82
C GLU A 19 15.34 0.01 -8.19
N LYS A 20 15.12 0.81 -7.14
CA LYS A 20 16.17 1.52 -6.40
C LYS A 20 15.98 1.31 -4.90
N LEU A 21 17.07 1.01 -4.20
CA LEU A 21 17.08 0.97 -2.74
C LEU A 21 16.77 2.38 -2.21
N LEU A 22 15.72 2.47 -1.41
CA LEU A 22 15.34 3.69 -0.69
C LEU A 22 16.01 3.75 0.69
N VAL A 23 15.91 2.67 1.45
CA VAL A 23 16.47 2.58 2.81
C VAL A 23 16.72 1.13 3.19
N LYS A 24 17.75 0.94 4.03
CA LYS A 24 18.06 -0.33 4.69
C LYS A 24 18.13 -0.11 6.19
N HIS A 25 17.51 -1.03 6.96
CA HIS A 25 17.49 -0.98 8.42
C HIS A 25 17.59 -2.40 8.99
N ALA A 26 18.68 -2.71 9.67
CA ALA A 26 19.00 -4.07 10.09
C ALA A 26 18.96 -5.05 8.89
N THR A 27 18.11 -6.08 8.95
CA THR A 27 17.90 -7.04 7.87
C THR A 27 16.74 -6.67 6.94
N LEU A 28 16.16 -5.50 7.14
CA LEU A 28 15.01 -4.98 6.39
C LEU A 28 15.46 -4.02 5.29
N SER A 29 14.79 -4.02 4.16
CA SER A 29 15.05 -3.08 3.07
C SER A 29 13.73 -2.61 2.43
N ALA A 30 13.74 -1.37 1.92
CA ALA A 30 12.68 -0.82 1.11
C ALA A 30 13.23 -0.34 -0.24
N TYR A 31 12.51 -0.67 -1.31
CA TYR A 31 12.87 -0.31 -2.68
C TYR A 31 11.70 0.37 -3.36
N THR A 32 12.00 1.37 -4.19
CA THR A 32 11.01 2.06 -5.02
C THR A 32 11.18 1.68 -6.48
N PHE A 33 10.06 1.47 -7.17
CA PHE A 33 10.01 1.28 -8.62
C PHE A 33 8.65 1.70 -9.17
N ARG A 34 8.53 1.72 -10.48
CA ARG A 34 7.28 2.06 -11.19
C ARG A 34 6.98 0.97 -12.21
N TYR A 35 5.75 0.47 -12.21
CA TYR A 35 5.25 -0.42 -13.25
C TYR A 35 5.12 0.30 -14.61
N GLU A 36 5.04 -0.45 -15.70
CA GLU A 36 4.81 0.10 -17.05
C GLU A 36 3.49 0.86 -17.13
N SER A 37 2.48 0.45 -16.38
CA SER A 37 1.20 1.16 -16.21
C SER A 37 1.33 2.55 -15.56
N GLY A 38 2.51 2.91 -15.07
CA GLY A 38 2.77 4.16 -14.35
C GLY A 38 2.50 4.10 -12.85
N VAL A 39 2.00 2.99 -12.31
CA VAL A 39 1.72 2.84 -10.88
C VAL A 39 3.02 2.75 -10.09
N CYS A 40 3.17 3.61 -9.07
CA CYS A 40 4.29 3.58 -8.14
C CYS A 40 4.17 2.39 -7.19
N ALA A 41 5.26 1.67 -6.97
CA ALA A 41 5.32 0.52 -6.09
C ALA A 41 6.49 0.60 -5.11
N LEU A 42 6.24 0.18 -3.88
CA LEU A 42 7.23 0.07 -2.81
C LEU A 42 7.35 -1.40 -2.42
N ARG A 43 8.53 -1.99 -2.61
CA ARG A 43 8.82 -3.33 -2.13
C ARG A 43 9.51 -3.24 -0.77
N LEU A 44 8.94 -3.92 0.21
CA LEU A 44 9.48 -4.11 1.55
C LEU A 44 9.93 -5.55 1.66
N GLU A 45 11.13 -5.81 2.16
CA GLU A 45 11.65 -7.16 2.35
C GLU A 45 12.32 -7.36 3.70
N ASN A 46 12.30 -8.60 4.17
CA ASN A 46 13.09 -9.13 5.27
C ASN A 46 13.70 -10.49 4.86
N GLU A 47 14.31 -11.18 5.81
CA GLU A 47 14.93 -12.49 5.59
C GLU A 47 13.94 -13.60 5.21
N ALA A 48 12.66 -13.45 5.56
CA ALA A 48 11.61 -14.46 5.31
C ALA A 48 10.87 -14.24 3.99
N GLY A 49 10.85 -13.01 3.44
CA GLY A 49 10.12 -12.71 2.22
C GLY A 49 9.94 -11.23 1.93
N GLN A 50 8.93 -10.91 1.15
CA GLN A 50 8.68 -9.56 0.65
C GLN A 50 7.21 -9.24 0.46
N LEU A 51 6.91 -7.94 0.54
CA LEU A 51 5.64 -7.33 0.17
C LEU A 51 5.88 -6.29 -0.92
N VAL A 52 5.04 -6.27 -1.94
CA VAL A 52 4.95 -5.14 -2.87
C VAL A 52 3.67 -4.37 -2.56
N THR A 53 3.83 -3.10 -2.27
CA THR A 53 2.73 -2.20 -1.88
C THR A 53 2.58 -1.06 -2.87
N LEU A 54 1.37 -0.46 -2.95
CA LEU A 54 1.07 0.66 -3.85
C LEU A 54 0.86 1.95 -3.02
N PRO A 55 1.92 2.77 -2.81
CA PRO A 55 1.88 3.88 -1.85
C PRO A 55 0.78 4.90 -2.09
N PHE A 56 0.49 5.21 -3.36
CA PHE A 56 -0.44 6.26 -3.75
C PHE A 56 -1.80 5.75 -4.25
N GLN A 57 -1.98 4.43 -4.35
CA GLN A 57 -3.21 3.83 -4.83
C GLN A 57 -3.75 2.82 -3.82
N GLY A 58 -4.73 3.25 -3.02
CA GLY A 58 -5.40 2.43 -2.03
C GLY A 58 -4.51 1.90 -0.90
N GLN A 59 -3.23 2.18 -0.91
CA GLN A 59 -2.20 1.53 -0.09
C GLN A 59 -2.35 0.00 -0.07
N GLN A 60 -2.69 -0.56 -1.23
CA GLN A 60 -2.83 -1.99 -1.42
C GLN A 60 -1.52 -2.72 -1.13
N ILE A 61 -1.60 -3.96 -0.66
CA ILE A 61 -0.52 -4.92 -0.79
C ILE A 61 -0.80 -5.66 -2.10
N TRP A 62 -0.03 -5.34 -3.14
CA TRP A 62 -0.21 -5.92 -4.47
C TRP A 62 0.25 -7.37 -4.50
N SER A 63 1.40 -7.66 -3.93
CA SER A 63 1.88 -9.04 -3.79
C SER A 63 2.54 -9.29 -2.44
N ALA A 64 2.48 -10.55 -2.01
CA ALA A 64 3.10 -11.04 -0.79
C ALA A 64 3.76 -12.39 -1.08
N GLU A 65 5.02 -12.53 -0.69
CA GLU A 65 5.81 -13.74 -0.87
C GLU A 65 6.64 -14.00 0.37
N PHE A 66 6.41 -15.14 1.04
CA PHE A 66 7.10 -15.53 2.27
C PHE A 66 7.39 -17.02 2.29
N GLY A 67 8.57 -17.40 2.80
CA GLY A 67 9.00 -18.79 2.90
C GLY A 67 8.99 -19.51 1.54
N ALA A 68 9.41 -18.82 0.47
CA ALA A 68 9.38 -19.28 -0.92
C ALA A 68 7.95 -19.61 -1.44
N ARG A 69 6.92 -19.05 -0.82
CA ARG A 69 5.52 -19.19 -1.25
C ARG A 69 4.96 -17.85 -1.71
N ASN A 70 4.41 -17.83 -2.91
CA ASN A 70 3.54 -16.73 -3.34
C ASN A 70 2.18 -16.87 -2.63
N LEU A 71 1.83 -15.86 -1.84
CA LEU A 71 0.57 -15.80 -1.08
C LEU A 71 -0.50 -15.01 -1.82
N THR A 72 -0.14 -14.33 -2.91
CA THR A 72 -1.06 -13.53 -3.70
C THR A 72 -1.94 -14.44 -4.55
N MET A 73 -3.21 -14.08 -4.67
CA MET A 73 -4.12 -14.78 -5.56
C MET A 73 -3.62 -14.71 -7.02
N LYS A 74 -3.86 -15.76 -7.78
CA LYS A 74 -3.65 -15.69 -9.23
C LYS A 74 -4.79 -14.87 -9.83
N SER A 75 -4.46 -13.75 -10.45
CA SER A 75 -5.42 -12.89 -11.14
C SER A 75 -5.13 -12.83 -12.64
N MET A 76 -5.98 -12.12 -13.38
CA MET A 76 -5.78 -11.82 -14.81
C MET A 76 -4.90 -10.60 -15.04
N PHE A 77 -4.45 -9.93 -13.99
CA PHE A 77 -3.62 -8.73 -14.06
C PHE A 77 -2.16 -9.08 -13.75
N ASP A 78 -1.27 -8.83 -14.70
CA ASP A 78 0.17 -9.00 -14.51
C ASP A 78 0.75 -7.87 -13.66
N GLU A 79 0.13 -6.67 -13.74
CA GLU A 79 0.49 -5.50 -12.95
C GLU A 79 -0.74 -4.66 -12.60
N PRO A 80 -0.65 -3.77 -11.58
CA PRO A 80 -1.76 -2.87 -11.23
C PRO A 80 -1.96 -1.82 -12.32
N ARG A 81 -3.21 -1.40 -12.53
CA ARG A 81 -3.54 -0.29 -13.42
C ARG A 81 -3.78 1.00 -12.64
N ALA A 82 -3.40 2.13 -13.22
CA ALA A 82 -3.67 3.46 -12.68
C ALA A 82 -5.14 3.84 -12.92
N THR A 83 -6.04 3.28 -12.12
CA THR A 83 -7.49 3.48 -12.24
C THR A 83 -8.14 3.67 -10.88
N ARG A 84 -9.36 4.23 -10.87
CA ARG A 84 -10.25 4.28 -9.70
C ARG A 84 -11.24 3.12 -9.69
N GLU A 85 -11.43 2.48 -10.83
CA GLU A 85 -12.41 1.42 -10.99
C GLU A 85 -11.90 0.11 -10.35
N TYR A 86 -12.68 -0.41 -9.41
CA TYR A 86 -12.31 -1.60 -8.63
C TYR A 86 -11.98 -2.79 -9.52
N LEU A 87 -12.85 -3.11 -10.49
CA LEU A 87 -12.70 -4.29 -11.34
C LEU A 87 -11.63 -4.16 -12.42
N GLU A 88 -11.09 -2.97 -12.66
CA GLU A 88 -10.02 -2.75 -13.63
C GLU A 88 -8.61 -3.03 -13.08
N THR A 89 -8.48 -3.29 -11.78
CA THR A 89 -7.19 -3.53 -11.11
C THR A 89 -7.30 -4.49 -9.91
N TYR A 90 -8.26 -5.41 -9.95
CA TYR A 90 -8.47 -6.36 -8.86
C TYR A 90 -7.55 -7.58 -8.97
N GLY A 91 -6.46 -7.60 -8.21
CA GLY A 91 -5.49 -8.69 -8.25
C GLY A 91 -4.53 -8.72 -7.07
N GLY A 92 -4.66 -7.77 -6.13
CA GLY A 92 -3.75 -7.64 -4.99
C GLY A 92 -3.99 -8.68 -3.88
N PHE A 93 -2.98 -8.85 -3.05
CA PHE A 93 -3.04 -9.68 -1.85
C PHE A 93 -3.99 -9.10 -0.79
N LEU A 94 -3.97 -7.77 -0.61
CA LEU A 94 -4.84 -7.07 0.34
C LEU A 94 -5.26 -5.71 -0.21
N LEU A 95 -6.56 -5.43 -0.13
CA LEU A 95 -7.15 -4.14 -0.43
C LEU A 95 -7.92 -3.62 0.78
N HIS A 96 -7.84 -2.33 1.02
CA HIS A 96 -8.74 -1.65 1.95
C HIS A 96 -10.08 -1.42 1.27
N CYS A 97 -11.18 -1.74 1.94
CA CYS A 97 -12.54 -1.52 1.46
C CYS A 97 -13.29 -0.57 2.40
N GLY A 98 -14.35 0.03 1.95
CA GLY A 98 -15.12 1.04 2.70
C GLY A 98 -14.55 2.43 2.38
N ALA A 99 -14.64 3.44 3.26
CA ALA A 99 -15.23 3.43 4.60
C ALA A 99 -16.70 3.88 4.59
N THR A 100 -17.14 4.58 3.52
CA THR A 100 -18.52 5.12 3.45
C THR A 100 -19.53 4.07 3.02
N ALA A 101 -19.09 3.06 2.29
CA ALA A 101 -19.94 1.94 1.85
C ALA A 101 -19.10 0.68 1.59
N MET A 102 -19.76 -0.46 1.56
CA MET A 102 -19.16 -1.78 1.35
C MET A 102 -20.03 -2.63 0.43
N GLY A 103 -19.39 -3.51 -0.32
CA GLY A 103 -20.08 -4.47 -1.19
C GLY A 103 -20.37 -3.91 -2.57
N VAL A 104 -21.19 -4.66 -3.30
CA VAL A 104 -21.63 -4.28 -4.65
C VAL A 104 -22.84 -3.34 -4.51
N PRO A 105 -22.84 -2.17 -5.17
CA PRO A 105 -23.97 -1.25 -5.11
C PRO A 105 -25.20 -1.87 -5.76
N THR A 106 -26.38 -1.57 -5.19
CA THR A 106 -27.67 -1.83 -5.82
C THR A 106 -28.05 -0.71 -6.79
N GLU A 107 -29.17 -0.84 -7.50
CA GLU A 107 -29.66 0.21 -8.41
C GLU A 107 -29.96 1.54 -7.71
N GLN A 108 -30.17 1.53 -6.38
CA GLN A 108 -30.46 2.72 -5.57
C GLN A 108 -29.20 3.32 -4.94
N ASP A 109 -28.09 2.61 -4.98
CA ASP A 109 -26.82 3.05 -4.40
C ASP A 109 -26.00 3.86 -5.40
N THR A 110 -25.22 4.81 -4.90
CA THR A 110 -24.32 5.65 -5.71
C THR A 110 -22.84 5.46 -5.38
N HIS A 111 -22.52 4.52 -4.46
CA HIS A 111 -21.13 4.26 -4.09
C HIS A 111 -20.43 3.35 -5.11
N PRO A 112 -19.11 3.45 -5.26
CA PRO A 112 -18.35 2.50 -6.08
C PRO A 112 -18.30 1.12 -5.42
N VAL A 113 -18.01 0.08 -6.20
CA VAL A 113 -17.85 -1.29 -5.69
C VAL A 113 -16.84 -1.31 -4.54
N HIS A 114 -17.26 -1.84 -3.39
CA HIS A 114 -16.51 -1.90 -2.14
C HIS A 114 -16.07 -0.54 -1.56
N GLY A 115 -16.72 0.55 -1.95
CA GLY A 115 -16.45 1.89 -1.46
C GLY A 115 -15.28 2.58 -2.16
N GLU A 116 -14.82 3.68 -1.58
CA GLU A 116 -13.81 4.56 -2.18
C GLU A 116 -12.36 4.18 -1.86
N LEU A 117 -12.11 3.35 -0.83
CA LEU A 117 -10.76 3.04 -0.38
C LEU A 117 -9.94 2.12 -1.27
N PRO A 118 -10.51 1.16 -2.04
CA PRO A 118 -9.69 0.20 -2.80
C PRO A 118 -8.63 0.84 -3.69
N ASN A 119 -8.98 1.91 -4.39
CA ASN A 119 -8.09 2.67 -5.28
C ASN A 119 -7.97 4.14 -4.87
N ALA A 120 -8.12 4.44 -3.58
CA ALA A 120 -8.05 5.80 -3.07
C ALA A 120 -6.70 6.46 -3.40
N PRO A 121 -6.70 7.74 -3.86
CA PRO A 121 -5.48 8.48 -4.14
C PRO A 121 -4.90 9.04 -2.85
N TYR A 122 -3.98 8.35 -2.26
CA TYR A 122 -3.33 8.84 -1.06
C TYR A 122 -2.54 10.12 -1.35
N GLN A 123 -2.90 11.20 -0.67
CA GLN A 123 -2.23 12.50 -0.81
C GLN A 123 -0.84 12.52 -0.17
N LYS A 124 -0.62 11.64 0.82
CA LYS A 124 0.68 11.46 1.46
C LYS A 124 0.95 9.98 1.65
N ALA A 125 2.14 9.57 1.27
CA ALA A 125 2.69 8.25 1.57
C ALA A 125 4.09 8.42 2.18
N PHE A 126 4.47 7.54 3.07
CA PHE A 126 5.77 7.59 3.72
C PHE A 126 6.22 6.21 4.19
N VAL A 127 7.52 5.99 4.21
CA VAL A 127 8.14 4.85 4.87
C VAL A 127 8.46 5.23 6.30
N VAL A 128 8.08 4.38 7.25
CA VAL A 128 8.54 4.44 8.64
C VAL A 128 9.64 3.41 8.85
N VAL A 129 10.66 3.80 9.57
CA VAL A 129 11.78 2.93 9.97
C VAL A 129 11.96 3.07 11.46
N GLY A 130 11.84 1.98 12.19
CA GLY A 130 11.81 2.06 13.63
C GLY A 130 12.31 0.82 14.36
N HIS A 131 12.06 0.81 15.65
CA HIS A 131 12.31 -0.30 16.52
C HIS A 131 11.20 -0.36 17.58
N THR A 132 10.47 -1.46 17.59
CA THR A 132 9.41 -1.74 18.55
C THR A 132 9.84 -2.83 19.52
N ASP A 133 8.95 -3.22 20.42
CA ASP A 133 9.18 -4.38 21.31
C ASP A 133 9.32 -5.70 20.54
N ARG A 134 8.88 -5.74 19.27
CA ARG A 134 9.05 -6.87 18.34
C ARG A 134 10.37 -6.83 17.57
N GLY A 135 11.22 -5.83 17.80
CA GLY A 135 12.49 -5.62 17.10
C GLY A 135 12.43 -4.54 16.04
N PRO A 136 13.47 -4.47 15.18
CA PRO A 136 13.52 -3.53 14.07
C PRO A 136 12.32 -3.72 13.12
N ASP A 137 11.78 -2.63 12.63
CA ASP A 137 10.66 -2.62 11.69
C ASP A 137 10.82 -1.60 10.59
N ILE A 138 10.16 -1.87 9.47
CA ILE A 138 9.98 -0.97 8.34
C ILE A 138 8.54 -1.05 7.88
N GLY A 139 7.94 0.06 7.46
CA GLY A 139 6.55 0.05 7.05
C GLY A 139 6.18 1.14 6.07
N LEU A 140 5.04 0.93 5.38
CA LEU A 140 4.37 1.93 4.56
C LEU A 140 3.21 2.51 5.34
N GLY A 141 3.20 3.83 5.50
CA GLY A 141 2.06 4.59 6.02
C GLY A 141 1.56 5.61 5.00
N GLY A 142 0.36 6.14 5.24
CA GLY A 142 -0.18 7.17 4.40
C GLY A 142 -1.34 7.94 5.02
N HIS A 143 -1.71 9.02 4.34
CA HIS A 143 -2.91 9.79 4.66
C HIS A 143 -3.77 9.93 3.41
N TYR A 144 -5.02 9.54 3.54
CA TYR A 144 -6.07 9.81 2.57
C TYR A 144 -7.19 10.55 3.25
N GLN A 145 -7.43 11.79 2.84
CA GLN A 145 -8.59 12.56 3.26
C GLN A 145 -9.69 12.42 2.22
N HIS A 146 -10.84 11.92 2.65
CA HIS A 146 -12.06 11.88 1.87
C HIS A 146 -13.02 12.94 2.38
N THR A 147 -13.34 13.90 1.53
CA THR A 147 -14.25 14.99 1.85
C THR A 147 -15.25 15.16 0.72
N VAL A 148 -16.52 15.03 1.07
CA VAL A 148 -17.65 15.36 0.21
C VAL A 148 -18.48 16.41 0.93
N ALA A 149 -18.63 17.60 0.34
CA ALA A 149 -19.33 18.71 0.96
C ALA A 149 -20.74 18.28 1.44
N PHE A 150 -21.06 18.67 2.67
CA PHE A 150 -22.32 18.36 3.35
C PHE A 150 -22.60 16.86 3.60
N SER A 151 -21.62 15.97 3.38
CA SER A 151 -21.80 14.53 3.49
C SER A 151 -20.71 13.87 4.33
N TYR A 152 -19.47 13.76 3.84
CA TYR A 152 -18.39 13.02 4.48
C TYR A 152 -17.15 13.87 4.68
N ASN A 153 -16.48 13.65 5.82
CA ASN A 153 -15.13 14.15 6.07
C ASN A 153 -14.41 13.22 7.03
N TYR A 154 -13.45 12.46 6.52
CA TYR A 154 -12.60 11.60 7.34
C TYR A 154 -11.18 11.50 6.77
N ILE A 155 -10.27 11.01 7.59
CA ILE A 155 -8.90 10.71 7.19
C ILE A 155 -8.60 9.25 7.49
N ALA A 156 -8.27 8.47 6.45
CA ALA A 156 -7.69 7.14 6.59
C ALA A 156 -6.16 7.25 6.79
N ARG A 157 -5.63 6.48 7.76
CA ARG A 157 -4.20 6.43 8.09
C ARG A 157 -3.75 4.99 8.27
N PRO A 158 -3.72 4.19 7.20
CA PRO A 158 -3.22 2.82 7.28
C PRO A 158 -1.72 2.80 7.57
N LEU A 159 -1.27 1.70 8.14
CA LEU A 159 0.14 1.37 8.33
C LEU A 159 0.34 -0.13 8.13
N VAL A 160 1.18 -0.49 7.16
CA VAL A 160 1.66 -1.86 6.93
C VAL A 160 3.08 -1.93 7.48
N GLN A 161 3.35 -2.85 8.39
CA GLN A 161 4.67 -3.02 9.00
C GLN A 161 5.23 -4.42 8.76
N LEU A 162 6.51 -4.48 8.43
CA LEU A 162 7.31 -5.69 8.32
C LEU A 162 8.38 -5.66 9.40
N PHE A 163 8.55 -6.76 10.12
CA PHE A 163 9.50 -6.88 11.22
C PHE A 163 10.70 -7.74 10.83
N ALA A 164 11.87 -7.46 11.41
CA ALA A 164 13.02 -8.33 11.27
C ALA A 164 12.74 -9.68 11.95
N GLY A 165 13.10 -10.78 11.28
CA GLY A 165 12.95 -12.14 11.85
C GLY A 165 11.52 -12.66 11.97
N ALA A 166 10.56 -12.07 11.27
CA ALA A 166 9.15 -12.51 11.25
C ALA A 166 8.84 -13.38 10.03
#